data_9fc90bbc783cf60a4be3eb8c680789b5
#
_entry.id   9fc90bbc783cf60a4be3eb8c680789b5
#
_cell.length_a   1.000
_cell.length_b   1.000
_cell.length_c   1.000
_cell.angle_alpha   90.00
_cell.angle_beta   90.00
_cell.angle_gamma   90.00
#
_symmetry.space_group_name_H-M   'P 1'
#
loop_
_entity.id
_entity.type
_entity.pdbx_description
1 polymer ?
#
loop_
_entity_poly.entity_id
_entity_poly.type
_entity_poly.pdbx_seq_one_letter_code
_entity_poly.pdbx_strand_id
1 'polypeptide(L)'
;MSEDVKTAEDIAQDYTAMGHSVELINGIIDGSKMVDKSAEEKQDCVDRNVEHLEIMVAKDFWTDESMTAVNSAISAGKSYTA
;
A
#
# COMPACT_ATOMS: atom_id res chain seq x y z
N MET A 1 -0.49 -12.23 -28.82
CA MET A 1 -0.12 -11.06 -28.00
C MET A 1 -0.21 -11.41 -26.52
N SER A 2 0.79 -11.07 -25.77
CA SER A 2 0.76 -11.32 -24.35
C SER A 2 -0.06 -10.25 -23.64
N GLU A 3 -0.97 -10.69 -22.79
CA GLU A 3 -1.78 -9.80 -21.97
C GLU A 3 -1.09 -9.41 -20.69
N ASP A 4 0.05 -10.03 -20.42
CA ASP A 4 0.81 -9.78 -19.20
C ASP A 4 1.76 -8.59 -19.33
N VAL A 5 1.87 -8.03 -20.54
CA VAL A 5 2.76 -6.90 -20.77
C VAL A 5 2.08 -5.63 -20.28
N LYS A 6 2.70 -4.98 -19.30
CA LYS A 6 2.24 -3.68 -18.79
C LYS A 6 2.87 -2.56 -19.59
N THR A 7 2.07 -1.56 -19.92
CA THR A 7 2.59 -0.33 -20.51
C THR A 7 3.18 0.54 -19.42
N ALA A 8 4.00 1.52 -19.81
CA ALA A 8 4.54 2.49 -18.85
C ALA A 8 3.43 3.23 -18.11
N GLU A 9 2.31 3.52 -18.82
CA GLU A 9 1.16 4.19 -18.20
C GLU A 9 0.51 3.32 -17.13
N ASP A 10 0.33 2.02 -17.40
CA ASP A 10 -0.27 1.09 -16.46
C ASP A 10 0.59 0.96 -15.21
N ILE A 11 1.91 0.87 -15.38
CA ILE A 11 2.84 0.78 -14.26
C ILE A 11 2.77 2.06 -13.43
N ALA A 12 2.70 3.22 -14.06
CA ALA A 12 2.61 4.49 -13.35
C ALA A 12 1.30 4.59 -12.56
N GLN A 13 0.19 4.12 -13.12
CA GLN A 13 -1.09 4.10 -12.41
C GLN A 13 -1.03 3.16 -11.19
N ASP A 14 -0.48 1.99 -11.37
CA ASP A 14 -0.33 1.03 -10.27
C ASP A 14 0.57 1.60 -9.17
N TYR A 15 1.64 2.27 -9.56
CA TYR A 15 2.55 2.88 -8.60
C TYR A 15 1.86 4.00 -7.81
N THR A 16 1.04 4.81 -8.50
CA THR A 16 0.26 5.87 -7.84
C THR A 16 -0.73 5.27 -6.84
N ALA A 17 -1.40 4.19 -7.22
CA ALA A 17 -2.34 3.51 -6.32
C ALA A 17 -1.64 2.97 -5.08
N MET A 18 -0.44 2.40 -5.25
CA MET A 18 0.36 1.95 -4.10
C MET A 18 0.76 3.11 -3.21
N GLY A 19 1.11 4.25 -3.81
CA GLY A 19 1.44 5.45 -3.06
C GLY A 19 0.30 5.91 -2.16
N HIS A 20 -0.92 5.86 -2.65
CA HIS A 20 -2.10 6.19 -1.85
C HIS A 20 -2.26 5.23 -0.66
N SER A 21 -2.05 3.94 -0.88
CA SER A 21 -2.12 2.95 0.19
C SER A 21 -1.03 3.17 1.23
N VAL A 22 0.19 3.49 0.80
CA VAL A 22 1.30 3.80 1.69
C VAL A 22 0.97 5.01 2.56
N GLU A 23 0.48 6.08 1.94
CA GLU A 23 0.11 7.30 2.67
C GLU A 23 -1.00 7.03 3.69
N LEU A 24 -1.98 6.24 3.30
CA LEU A 24 -3.10 5.93 4.19
C LEU A 24 -2.65 5.10 5.39
N ILE A 25 -1.85 4.07 5.17
CA ILE A 25 -1.31 3.26 6.26
C ILE A 25 -0.49 4.13 7.23
N ASN A 26 0.44 4.91 6.68
CA ASN A 26 1.30 5.75 7.51
C ASN A 26 0.49 6.82 8.25
N GLY A 27 -0.52 7.41 7.60
CA GLY A 27 -1.37 8.42 8.22
C GLY A 27 -2.24 7.88 9.33
N ILE A 28 -2.73 6.65 9.19
CA ILE A 28 -3.51 6.01 10.26
C ILE A 28 -2.59 5.72 11.45
N ILE A 29 -1.39 5.22 11.18
CA ILE A 29 -0.42 4.89 12.25
C ILE A 29 0.00 6.14 13.00
N ASP A 30 0.28 7.23 12.30
CA ASP A 30 0.75 8.46 12.95
C ASP A 30 -0.37 9.34 13.50
N GLY A 31 -1.61 8.98 13.24
CA GLY A 31 -2.77 9.68 13.77
C GLY A 31 -3.25 10.86 12.94
N SER A 32 -2.70 11.07 11.74
CA SER A 32 -3.11 12.20 10.89
C SER A 32 -4.32 11.89 10.00
N LYS A 33 -4.66 10.61 9.84
CA LYS A 33 -5.80 10.20 9.01
C LYS A 33 -6.78 9.35 9.82
N MET A 34 -8.04 9.41 9.42
CA MET A 34 -9.12 8.64 10.05
C MET A 34 -9.24 8.90 11.56
N VAL A 35 -8.98 10.15 11.98
CA VAL A 35 -8.95 10.51 13.41
C VAL A 35 -10.30 10.29 14.10
N ASP A 36 -11.39 10.40 13.35
CA ASP A 36 -12.75 10.26 13.88
C ASP A 36 -13.31 8.84 13.76
N LYS A 37 -12.49 7.91 13.28
CA LYS A 37 -12.94 6.54 13.07
C LYS A 37 -12.64 5.67 14.27
N SER A 38 -13.41 4.59 14.43
CA SER A 38 -13.18 3.64 15.50
C SER A 38 -11.88 2.85 15.30
N ALA A 39 -11.39 2.24 16.36
CA ALA A 39 -10.22 1.38 16.27
C ALA A 39 -10.45 0.23 15.28
N GLU A 40 -11.64 -0.34 15.28
CA GLU A 40 -12.02 -1.42 14.36
C GLU A 40 -11.95 -0.97 12.90
N GLU A 41 -12.46 0.22 12.61
CA GLU A 41 -12.43 0.76 11.25
C GLU A 41 -10.99 1.06 10.80
N LYS A 42 -10.17 1.61 11.70
CA LYS A 42 -8.77 1.88 11.41
C LYS A 42 -8.01 0.59 11.13
N GLN A 43 -8.20 -0.42 11.96
CA GLN A 43 -7.55 -1.72 11.80
C GLN A 43 -7.92 -2.36 10.47
N ASP A 44 -9.22 -2.36 10.15
CA ASP A 44 -9.70 -2.93 8.89
C ASP A 44 -9.09 -2.22 7.69
N CYS A 45 -9.03 -0.90 7.73
CA CYS A 45 -8.45 -0.11 6.65
C CYS A 45 -6.97 -0.42 6.45
N VAL A 46 -6.20 -0.49 7.53
CA VAL A 46 -4.79 -0.84 7.45
C VAL A 46 -4.61 -2.25 6.88
N ASP A 47 -5.38 -3.20 7.39
CA ASP A 47 -5.28 -4.60 6.95
C ASP A 47 -5.57 -4.75 5.45
N ARG A 48 -6.60 -4.07 4.95
CA ARG A 48 -6.95 -4.12 3.53
C ARG A 48 -5.88 -3.48 2.65
N ASN A 49 -5.31 -2.38 3.10
CA ASN A 49 -4.27 -1.70 2.35
C ASN A 49 -2.97 -2.49 2.35
N VAL A 50 -2.63 -3.13 3.46
CA VAL A 50 -1.48 -4.04 3.52
C VAL A 50 -1.66 -5.17 2.52
N GLU A 51 -2.83 -5.80 2.51
CA GLU A 51 -3.12 -6.88 1.56
C GLU A 51 -2.98 -6.39 0.11
N HIS A 52 -3.51 -5.21 -0.19
CA HIS A 52 -3.39 -4.62 -1.52
C HIS A 52 -1.91 -4.44 -1.91
N LEU A 53 -1.10 -3.91 -1.01
CA LEU A 53 0.32 -3.70 -1.28
C LEU A 53 1.05 -5.02 -1.47
N GLU A 54 0.73 -6.04 -0.68
CA GLU A 54 1.34 -7.36 -0.83
C GLU A 54 1.05 -7.98 -2.19
N ILE A 55 -0.17 -7.82 -2.69
CA ILE A 55 -0.53 -8.28 -4.02
C ILE A 55 0.26 -7.52 -5.08
N MET A 56 0.40 -6.20 -4.91
CA MET A 56 1.10 -5.37 -5.89
C MET A 56 2.60 -5.66 -5.92
N VAL A 57 3.23 -5.84 -4.76
CA VAL A 57 4.68 -6.11 -4.73
C VAL A 57 5.04 -7.51 -5.26
N ALA A 58 4.07 -8.41 -5.36
CA ALA A 58 4.28 -9.72 -5.94
C ALA A 58 4.55 -9.66 -7.45
N LYS A 59 4.22 -8.54 -8.08
CA LYS A 59 4.50 -8.35 -9.50
C LYS A 59 5.99 -8.06 -9.70
N ASP A 60 6.55 -8.48 -10.82
CA ASP A 60 7.99 -8.47 -11.03
C ASP A 60 8.51 -7.29 -11.86
N PHE A 61 7.67 -6.33 -12.15
CA PHE A 61 8.10 -5.15 -12.92
C PHE A 61 8.53 -3.96 -12.05
N TRP A 62 8.58 -4.14 -10.73
CA TRP A 62 9.02 -3.09 -9.81
C TRP A 62 10.51 -3.15 -9.57
N THR A 63 11.11 -2.00 -9.28
CA THR A 63 12.51 -1.93 -8.86
C THR A 63 12.59 -1.93 -7.34
N ASP A 64 13.73 -2.33 -6.78
CA ASP A 64 13.93 -2.30 -5.33
C ASP A 64 13.77 -0.89 -4.78
N GLU A 65 14.24 0.10 -5.53
CA GLU A 65 14.17 1.49 -5.12
C GLU A 65 12.73 1.96 -4.97
N SER A 66 11.87 1.62 -5.93
CA SER A 66 10.46 2.02 -5.86
C SER A 66 9.71 1.25 -4.77
N MET A 67 10.23 0.10 -4.34
CA MET A 67 9.57 -0.73 -3.34
C MET A 67 9.96 -0.43 -1.90
N THR A 68 10.99 0.37 -1.66
CA THR A 68 11.46 0.64 -0.30
C THR A 68 10.35 1.20 0.60
N ALA A 69 9.67 2.24 0.16
CA ALA A 69 8.59 2.85 0.93
C ALA A 69 7.40 1.90 1.08
N VAL A 70 7.10 1.13 0.03
CA VAL A 70 6.00 0.17 0.05
C VAL A 70 6.27 -0.94 1.05
N ASN A 71 7.47 -1.50 1.04
CA ASN A 71 7.85 -2.56 1.98
C ASN A 71 7.85 -2.06 3.42
N SER A 72 8.29 -0.81 3.64
CA SER A 72 8.23 -0.19 4.97
C SER A 72 6.79 -0.04 5.45
N ALA A 73 5.90 0.38 4.58
CA ALA A 73 4.48 0.54 4.93
C ALA A 73 3.82 -0.81 5.22
N ILE A 74 4.15 -1.84 4.45
CA ILE A 74 3.64 -3.20 4.70
C ILE A 74 4.07 -3.67 6.08
N SER A 75 5.34 -3.52 6.40
CA SER A 75 5.89 -3.93 7.69
C SER A 75 5.23 -3.17 8.84
N ALA A 76 5.10 -1.86 8.71
CA ALA A 76 4.45 -1.03 9.73
C ALA A 76 2.98 -1.40 9.88
N GLY A 77 2.29 -1.65 8.77
CA GLY A 77 0.88 -2.04 8.81
C GLY A 77 0.66 -3.39 9.47
N LYS A 78 1.54 -4.34 9.23
CA LYS A 78 1.46 -5.67 9.86
C LYS A 78 1.67 -5.60 11.36
N SER A 79 2.43 -4.63 11.82
CA SER A 79 2.71 -4.42 13.25
C SER A 79 1.67 -3.54 13.93
N TYR A 80 0.79 -2.92 13.16
CA TYR A 80 -0.20 -1.99 13.68
C TYR A 80 -1.33 -2.71 14.42
N THR A 81 -1.65 -2.23 15.61
CA THR A 81 -2.81 -2.66 16.38
C THR A 81 -3.54 -1.42 16.86
N ALA A 82 -4.75 -1.28 16.42
CA ALA A 82 -5.57 -0.10 16.76
C ALA A 82 -6.11 -0.17 18.20
#